data_7647427e7e8faeee2813438885c6acbe
#
_entry.id   7647427e7e8faeee2813438885c6acbe
#
_cell.length_a   1.000
_cell.length_b   1.000
_cell.length_c   1.000
_cell.angle_alpha   90.00
_cell.angle_beta   90.00
_cell.angle_gamma   90.00
#
_symmetry.space_group_name_H-M   'P 1'
#
loop_
_entity.id
_entity.type
_entity.pdbx_description
1 polymer ?
#
loop_
_entity_poly.entity_id
_entity_poly.type
_entity_poly.pdbx_seq_one_letter_code
_entity_poly.pdbx_strand_id
1 'polypeptide(L)'
;MSTGRSLSTRRGGRSTEGDREKGRLERLRPSERREVPKSSSDAVHATQKPGQSPVLAAVDLGTNNCRLLIAVPYGSGFRVVDAFSRIVRLGQGLQKSQELSEDAMERTLQALKVCARKMAKRNVTLSRIVATEACRRARNCDAFLERVSVETDLEIEIISTDEEASLALAGCLPLLNPEIPNALVFDIGGGSTELVWHRARNHDTHRNGN
;
A
#
# COMPACT_ATOMS: atom_id res chain seq x y z
N MET A 1 24.88 57.62 27.96
CA MET A 1 25.67 58.38 26.98
C MET A 1 25.40 57.72 25.68
N SER A 2 24.51 58.26 24.99
CA SER A 2 24.52 59.16 23.82
C SER A 2 24.57 58.36 22.52
N THR A 3 23.44 58.19 21.88
CA THR A 3 22.88 58.92 20.73
C THR A 3 23.51 58.57 19.38
N GLY A 4 22.65 58.25 18.43
CA GLY A 4 22.72 58.73 17.08
C GLY A 4 21.86 57.94 16.06
N ARG A 5 20.70 58.53 15.77
CA ARG A 5 19.80 58.28 14.61
C ARG A 5 20.49 58.69 13.32
N SER A 6 20.14 58.07 12.19
CA SER A 6 19.74 58.86 10.99
C SER A 6 18.95 58.02 9.98
N LEU A 7 17.79 58.56 9.66
CA LEU A 7 16.92 58.25 8.52
C LEU A 7 17.48 58.95 7.27
N SER A 8 17.31 58.36 6.09
CA SER A 8 17.14 59.12 4.85
C SER A 8 16.24 58.39 3.85
N THR A 9 15.12 59.03 3.61
CA THR A 9 14.17 58.84 2.51
C THR A 9 14.62 59.54 1.24
N ARG A 10 14.25 59.03 0.06
CA ARG A 10 13.78 59.70 -1.17
C ARG A 10 13.57 58.64 -2.25
N ARG A 11 12.33 58.42 -2.68
CA ARG A 11 11.43 59.03 -3.67
C ARG A 11 12.02 59.16 -5.08
N GLY A 12 11.33 58.46 -6.02
CA GLY A 12 10.77 59.11 -7.20
C GLY A 12 11.22 58.55 -8.54
N GLY A 13 10.26 58.23 -9.40
CA GLY A 13 10.44 58.21 -10.85
C GLY A 13 9.77 57.05 -11.56
N ARG A 14 8.64 57.19 -11.90
CA ARG A 14 7.62 57.11 -12.99
C ARG A 14 8.15 56.59 -14.34
N SER A 15 7.38 55.54 -14.81
CA SER A 15 6.78 55.27 -16.14
C SER A 15 7.65 55.20 -17.39
N THR A 16 7.41 54.10 -18.14
CA THR A 16 6.81 54.04 -19.50
C THR A 16 6.61 52.57 -19.87
N GLU A 17 5.45 52.22 -20.11
CA GLU A 17 4.72 51.79 -21.31
C GLU A 17 5.47 50.91 -22.32
N GLY A 18 4.95 49.71 -22.57
CA GLY A 18 4.80 49.11 -23.89
C GLY A 18 5.81 48.06 -24.26
N ASP A 19 5.47 46.77 -24.06
CA ASP A 19 5.45 45.92 -25.24
C ASP A 19 4.61 44.64 -24.99
N ARG A 20 3.62 44.47 -25.87
CA ARG A 20 2.78 43.27 -25.94
C ARG A 20 3.56 42.21 -26.70
N GLU A 21 4.13 41.28 -26.00
CA GLU A 21 4.61 40.06 -26.65
C GLU A 21 3.57 38.96 -26.44
N LYS A 22 2.89 38.63 -27.55
CA LYS A 22 1.97 37.51 -27.68
C LYS A 22 2.74 36.23 -27.60
N GLY A 23 2.90 35.67 -26.38
CA GLY A 23 3.34 34.32 -26.15
C GLY A 23 2.29 33.34 -26.69
N ARG A 24 2.63 32.70 -27.77
CA ARG A 24 1.96 31.60 -28.46
C ARG A 24 1.75 30.47 -27.49
N LEU A 25 0.50 30.16 -27.12
CA LEU A 25 0.10 28.95 -26.45
C LEU A 25 0.40 27.75 -27.36
N GLU A 26 1.55 27.16 -27.15
CA GLU A 26 1.92 25.88 -27.72
C GLU A 26 1.07 24.80 -27.02
N ARG A 27 0.12 24.27 -27.78
CA ARG A 27 -0.72 23.15 -27.33
C ARG A 27 0.18 21.95 -27.10
N LEU A 28 0.43 21.62 -25.85
CA LEU A 28 1.02 20.35 -25.47
C LEU A 28 0.12 19.24 -26.01
N ARG A 29 0.68 18.41 -26.87
CA ARG A 29 0.05 17.19 -27.37
C ARG A 29 -0.25 16.29 -26.19
N PRO A 30 -1.37 15.53 -26.17
CA PRO A 30 -1.62 14.54 -25.14
C PRO A 30 -0.48 13.51 -25.18
N SER A 31 0.26 13.40 -24.08
CA SER A 31 1.23 12.33 -23.88
C SER A 31 0.50 10.99 -24.02
N GLU A 32 1.05 10.15 -24.86
CA GLU A 32 0.67 8.76 -25.07
C GLU A 32 0.34 8.08 -23.74
N ARG A 33 -0.88 7.60 -23.65
CA ARG A 33 -1.31 6.69 -22.58
C ARG A 33 -0.37 5.49 -22.64
N ARG A 34 0.55 5.39 -21.68
CA ARG A 34 1.18 4.10 -21.38
C ARG A 34 0.04 3.15 -21.01
N GLU A 35 -0.19 2.18 -21.85
CA GLU A 35 -1.05 1.06 -21.54
C GLU A 35 -0.53 0.39 -20.27
N VAL A 36 -1.37 0.40 -19.25
CA VAL A 36 -1.17 -0.42 -18.04
C VAL A 36 -1.15 -1.86 -18.54
N PRO A 37 -0.12 -2.65 -18.24
CA PRO A 37 -0.11 -4.06 -18.63
C PRO A 37 -1.31 -4.72 -17.96
N LYS A 38 -2.18 -5.30 -18.78
CA LYS A 38 -3.28 -6.15 -18.33
C LYS A 38 -2.67 -7.20 -17.42
N SER A 39 -3.20 -7.28 -16.19
CA SER A 39 -2.94 -8.32 -15.20
C SER A 39 -2.57 -9.63 -15.89
N SER A 40 -1.33 -10.05 -15.72
CA SER A 40 -0.86 -11.35 -16.16
C SER A 40 -1.47 -12.42 -15.24
N SER A 41 -2.68 -12.86 -15.59
CA SER A 41 -3.33 -14.03 -14.98
C SER A 41 -2.68 -15.37 -15.41
N ASP A 42 -1.54 -15.35 -16.07
CA ASP A 42 -0.96 -16.50 -16.76
C ASP A 42 0.36 -17.03 -16.17
N ALA A 43 0.66 -16.74 -14.93
CA ALA A 43 1.85 -17.31 -14.32
C ALA A 43 1.50 -17.90 -12.95
N VAL A 44 1.12 -19.15 -12.89
CA VAL A 44 1.57 -20.23 -11.99
C VAL A 44 0.72 -21.47 -12.23
N HIS A 45 1.05 -22.26 -13.24
CA HIS A 45 0.68 -23.67 -13.26
C HIS A 45 1.64 -24.43 -12.32
N ALA A 46 1.45 -24.25 -11.02
CA ALA A 46 1.98 -25.22 -10.06
C ALA A 46 1.21 -26.51 -10.25
N THR A 47 1.92 -27.62 -10.42
CA THR A 47 1.41 -28.99 -10.58
C THR A 47 0.57 -29.38 -9.34
N GLN A 48 -0.71 -29.00 -9.33
CA GLN A 48 -1.65 -29.44 -8.32
C GLN A 48 -2.08 -30.88 -8.59
N LYS A 49 -1.98 -31.74 -7.60
CA LYS A 49 -2.63 -33.05 -7.63
C LYS A 49 -4.15 -32.82 -7.70
N PRO A 50 -4.88 -33.47 -8.63
CA PRO A 50 -6.33 -33.33 -8.71
C PRO A 50 -6.98 -33.72 -7.38
N GLY A 51 -7.76 -32.81 -6.79
CA GLY A 51 -8.56 -33.07 -5.58
C GLY A 51 -8.10 -32.43 -4.26
N GLN A 52 -6.96 -31.72 -4.21
CA GLN A 52 -6.56 -30.95 -3.02
C GLN A 52 -6.91 -29.48 -3.17
N SER A 53 -7.62 -28.92 -2.16
CA SER A 53 -7.86 -27.47 -2.08
C SER A 53 -6.52 -26.73 -1.99
N PRO A 54 -6.35 -25.59 -2.70
CA PRO A 54 -5.13 -24.81 -2.64
C PRO A 54 -4.89 -24.29 -1.22
N VAL A 55 -3.63 -24.28 -0.79
CA VAL A 55 -3.22 -23.62 0.44
C VAL A 55 -2.73 -22.22 0.09
N LEU A 56 -3.39 -21.21 0.60
CA LEU A 56 -3.17 -19.80 0.28
C LEU A 56 -2.43 -19.13 1.43
N ALA A 57 -1.57 -18.16 1.11
CA ALA A 57 -0.92 -17.33 2.10
C ALA A 57 -0.99 -15.84 1.74
N ALA A 58 -1.15 -15.01 2.75
CA ALA A 58 -0.99 -13.57 2.65
C ALA A 58 -0.01 -13.07 3.70
N VAL A 59 0.95 -12.25 3.28
CA VAL A 59 1.84 -11.51 4.19
C VAL A 59 1.59 -10.03 4.04
N ASP A 60 1.35 -9.37 5.18
CA ASP A 60 1.24 -7.93 5.31
C ASP A 60 2.46 -7.39 6.06
N LEU A 61 3.30 -6.64 5.35
CA LEU A 61 4.46 -5.95 5.90
C LEU A 61 4.14 -4.46 6.09
N GLY A 62 3.57 -4.16 7.24
CA GLY A 62 3.27 -2.78 7.65
C GLY A 62 4.46 -2.05 8.26
N THR A 63 4.25 -0.80 8.62
CA THR A 63 5.26 0.05 9.28
C THR A 63 5.72 -0.51 10.63
N ASN A 64 4.82 -1.17 11.37
CA ASN A 64 5.10 -1.70 12.72
C ASN A 64 5.15 -3.21 12.78
N ASN A 65 4.34 -3.90 12.02
CA ASN A 65 4.11 -5.33 12.14
C ASN A 65 4.38 -6.05 10.83
N CYS A 66 4.86 -7.29 10.92
CA CYS A 66 4.83 -8.28 9.86
C CYS A 66 3.81 -9.35 10.26
N ARG A 67 2.81 -9.59 9.42
CA ARG A 67 1.74 -10.55 9.64
C ARG A 67 1.68 -11.56 8.51
N LEU A 68 1.48 -12.83 8.85
CA LEU A 68 1.23 -13.91 7.90
C LEU A 68 -0.09 -14.60 8.27
N LEU A 69 -0.90 -14.84 7.29
CA LEU A 69 -2.07 -15.70 7.36
C LEU A 69 -1.94 -16.81 6.31
N ILE A 70 -2.12 -18.07 6.73
CA ILE A 70 -2.21 -19.22 5.82
C ILE A 70 -3.59 -19.83 5.97
N ALA A 71 -4.30 -20.04 4.86
CA ALA A 71 -5.66 -20.48 4.86
C ALA A 71 -5.95 -21.44 3.69
N VAL A 72 -7.03 -22.19 3.82
CA VAL A 72 -7.62 -23.01 2.74
C VAL A 72 -9.05 -22.55 2.48
N PRO A 73 -9.54 -22.57 1.23
CA PRO A 73 -10.95 -22.29 0.93
C PRO A 73 -11.87 -23.23 1.73
N TYR A 74 -12.94 -22.70 2.28
CA TYR A 74 -13.93 -23.45 3.04
C TYR A 74 -15.31 -22.78 2.95
N GLY A 75 -16.26 -23.48 2.35
CA GLY A 75 -17.58 -22.92 2.06
C GLY A 75 -17.50 -21.68 1.17
N SER A 76 -18.17 -20.60 1.57
CA SER A 76 -18.10 -19.30 0.91
C SER A 76 -16.94 -18.41 1.42
N GLY A 77 -16.09 -18.93 2.30
CA GLY A 77 -14.98 -18.21 2.89
C GLY A 77 -13.69 -19.04 2.92
N PHE A 78 -12.98 -18.98 4.05
CA PHE A 78 -11.73 -19.73 4.23
C PHE A 78 -11.58 -20.19 5.68
N ARG A 79 -10.79 -21.22 5.88
CA ARG A 79 -10.38 -21.71 7.19
C ARG A 79 -8.90 -21.47 7.39
N VAL A 80 -8.55 -20.77 8.47
CA VAL A 80 -7.16 -20.50 8.85
C VAL A 80 -6.49 -21.80 9.28
N VAL A 81 -5.32 -22.09 8.73
CA VAL A 81 -4.51 -23.26 9.05
C VAL A 81 -3.21 -22.92 9.79
N ASP A 82 -2.72 -21.69 9.63
CA ASP A 82 -1.59 -21.16 10.39
C ASP A 82 -1.59 -19.63 10.36
N ALA A 83 -0.97 -19.00 11.33
CA ALA A 83 -0.78 -17.57 11.38
C ALA A 83 0.54 -17.23 12.08
N PHE A 84 1.04 -16.01 11.81
CA PHE A 84 2.19 -15.46 12.50
C PHE A 84 2.08 -13.94 12.53
N SER A 85 2.50 -13.34 13.63
CA SER A 85 2.59 -11.88 13.76
C SER A 85 3.82 -11.53 14.59
N ARG A 86 4.56 -10.52 14.16
CA ARG A 86 5.72 -9.98 14.87
C ARG A 86 5.81 -8.48 14.73
N ILE A 87 6.08 -7.79 15.83
CA ILE A 87 6.43 -6.37 15.82
C ILE A 87 7.85 -6.24 15.29
N VAL A 88 8.00 -5.60 14.12
CA VAL A 88 9.28 -5.40 13.43
C VAL A 88 9.75 -3.95 13.47
N ARG A 89 8.81 -2.99 13.60
CA ARG A 89 9.07 -1.53 13.61
C ARG A 89 9.92 -1.11 12.41
N LEU A 90 9.53 -1.55 11.20
CA LEU A 90 10.27 -1.28 9.97
C LEU A 90 10.42 0.23 9.74
N GLY A 91 9.37 1.02 10.04
CA GLY A 91 9.38 2.47 9.89
C GLY A 91 10.04 3.25 11.04
N GLN A 92 10.75 2.57 11.96
CA GLN A 92 11.41 3.25 13.07
C GLN A 92 12.46 4.26 12.57
N GLY A 93 12.28 5.55 12.91
CA GLY A 93 13.20 6.61 12.51
C GLY A 93 13.00 7.15 11.10
N LEU A 94 12.17 6.52 10.28
CA LEU A 94 11.96 6.84 8.86
C LEU A 94 11.54 8.30 8.61
N GLN A 95 10.74 8.90 9.50
CA GLN A 95 10.32 10.30 9.36
C GLN A 95 11.50 11.29 9.33
N LYS A 96 12.60 10.96 10.01
CA LYS A 96 13.78 11.82 10.09
C LYS A 96 14.82 11.47 9.02
N SER A 97 15.09 10.19 8.84
CA SER A 97 16.14 9.71 7.95
C SER A 97 15.70 9.58 6.50
N GLN A 98 14.40 9.36 6.25
CA GLN A 98 13.84 8.95 4.98
C GLN A 98 14.40 7.61 4.46
N GLU A 99 15.01 6.83 5.34
CA GLU A 99 15.61 5.52 5.07
C GLU A 99 15.24 4.53 6.17
N LEU A 100 15.11 3.26 5.79
CA LEU A 100 15.00 2.15 6.72
C LEU A 100 16.34 1.97 7.41
N SER A 101 16.35 1.84 8.73
CA SER A 101 17.58 1.56 9.46
C SER A 101 17.97 0.09 9.30
N GLU A 102 19.28 -0.20 9.31
CA GLU A 102 19.80 -1.57 9.21
C GLU A 102 19.19 -2.51 10.27
N ASP A 103 19.09 -2.03 11.50
CA ASP A 103 18.48 -2.82 12.60
C ASP A 103 17.01 -3.16 12.33
N ALA A 104 16.25 -2.23 11.70
CA ALA A 104 14.84 -2.46 11.36
C ALA A 104 14.72 -3.44 10.19
N MET A 105 15.58 -3.30 9.19
CA MET A 105 15.65 -4.23 8.05
C MET A 105 15.99 -5.64 8.52
N GLU A 106 17.01 -5.79 9.37
CA GLU A 106 17.42 -7.11 9.89
C GLU A 106 16.29 -7.76 10.72
N ARG A 107 15.66 -7.03 11.63
CA ARG A 107 14.51 -7.56 12.41
C ARG A 107 13.37 -8.02 11.51
N THR A 108 13.11 -7.27 10.44
CA THR A 108 12.06 -7.57 9.48
C THR A 108 12.42 -8.80 8.66
N LEU A 109 13.63 -8.89 8.18
CA LEU A 109 14.16 -10.03 7.45
C LEU A 109 14.05 -11.33 8.28
N GLN A 110 14.39 -11.28 9.56
CA GLN A 110 14.21 -12.43 10.47
C GLN A 110 12.72 -12.84 10.62
N ALA A 111 11.79 -11.90 10.60
CA ALA A 111 10.36 -12.20 10.59
C ALA A 111 9.94 -12.85 9.27
N LEU A 112 10.39 -12.32 8.13
CA LEU A 112 10.09 -12.85 6.79
C LEU A 112 10.66 -14.26 6.59
N LYS A 113 11.85 -14.55 7.11
CA LYS A 113 12.42 -15.93 7.15
C LYS A 113 11.51 -16.90 7.91
N VAL A 114 10.83 -16.45 8.98
CA VAL A 114 9.83 -17.28 9.68
C VAL A 114 8.61 -17.49 8.79
N CYS A 115 8.14 -16.45 8.10
CA CYS A 115 7.02 -16.56 7.15
C CYS A 115 7.35 -17.58 6.05
N ALA A 116 8.49 -17.45 5.37
CA ALA A 116 8.94 -18.38 4.33
C ALA A 116 8.94 -19.85 4.81
N ARG A 117 9.55 -20.12 5.98
CA ARG A 117 9.56 -21.48 6.58
C ARG A 117 8.16 -22.01 6.89
N LYS A 118 7.25 -21.16 7.39
CA LYS A 118 5.87 -21.56 7.67
C LYS A 118 5.12 -21.88 6.38
N MET A 119 5.27 -21.04 5.35
CA MET A 119 4.65 -21.24 4.04
C MET A 119 5.15 -22.57 3.40
N ALA A 120 6.46 -22.82 3.41
CA ALA A 120 7.03 -24.07 2.93
C ALA A 120 6.51 -25.29 3.72
N LYS A 121 6.48 -25.21 5.06
CA LYS A 121 5.96 -26.31 5.93
C LYS A 121 4.48 -26.62 5.66
N ARG A 122 3.68 -25.63 5.25
CA ARG A 122 2.25 -25.79 4.97
C ARG A 122 1.97 -26.10 3.49
N ASN A 123 2.99 -26.25 2.67
CA ASN A 123 2.87 -26.49 1.21
C ASN A 123 1.96 -25.42 0.56
N VAL A 124 2.22 -24.15 0.86
CA VAL A 124 1.49 -23.04 0.25
C VAL A 124 1.67 -23.09 -1.26
N THR A 125 0.55 -23.01 -1.99
CA THR A 125 0.53 -23.12 -3.46
C THR A 125 0.41 -21.76 -4.15
N LEU A 126 -0.15 -20.77 -3.44
CA LEU A 126 -0.26 -19.41 -3.93
C LEU A 126 -0.11 -18.44 -2.75
N SER A 127 0.71 -17.43 -2.94
CA SER A 127 0.91 -16.39 -1.91
C SER A 127 0.89 -14.99 -2.51
N ARG A 128 0.46 -14.03 -1.69
CA ARG A 128 0.66 -12.61 -1.96
C ARG A 128 1.33 -11.97 -0.75
N ILE A 129 2.43 -11.27 -0.99
CA ILE A 129 3.21 -10.61 0.04
C ILE A 129 3.25 -9.13 -0.30
N VAL A 130 2.65 -8.30 0.55
CA VAL A 130 2.54 -6.86 0.33
C VAL A 130 3.28 -6.06 1.38
N ALA A 131 3.85 -4.94 0.97
CA ALA A 131 4.43 -3.93 1.84
C ALA A 131 3.72 -2.60 1.65
N THR A 132 3.63 -1.81 2.72
CA THR A 132 2.82 -0.62 2.76
C THR A 132 3.66 0.65 3.02
N GLU A 133 3.19 1.58 3.83
CA GLU A 133 3.70 2.95 3.99
C GLU A 133 5.22 3.05 4.27
N ALA A 134 5.80 2.19 5.10
CA ALA A 134 7.24 2.26 5.38
C ALA A 134 8.08 2.05 4.12
N CYS A 135 7.69 1.07 3.28
CA CYS A 135 8.37 0.78 2.01
C CYS A 135 8.08 1.86 0.96
N ARG A 136 6.86 2.38 0.88
CA ARG A 136 6.53 3.48 -0.05
C ARG A 136 7.38 4.73 0.18
N ARG A 137 7.76 5.02 1.43
CA ARG A 137 8.45 6.25 1.81
C ARG A 137 9.96 6.14 1.84
N ALA A 138 10.49 4.95 2.02
CA ALA A 138 11.92 4.75 2.22
C ALA A 138 12.69 4.80 0.90
N ARG A 139 13.75 5.61 0.83
CA ARG A 139 14.61 5.74 -0.35
C ARG A 139 15.43 4.47 -0.62
N ASN A 140 15.72 3.69 0.41
CA ASN A 140 16.52 2.47 0.32
C ASN A 140 15.66 1.20 0.33
N CYS A 141 14.35 1.30 0.04
CA CYS A 141 13.46 0.15 0.08
C CYS A 141 13.85 -0.91 -0.97
N ASP A 142 14.21 -0.50 -2.19
CA ASP A 142 14.55 -1.43 -3.27
C ASP A 142 15.71 -2.36 -2.88
N ALA A 143 16.76 -1.83 -2.27
CA ALA A 143 17.88 -2.62 -1.77
C ALA A 143 17.45 -3.60 -0.65
N PHE A 144 16.51 -3.19 0.19
CA PHE A 144 15.94 -4.07 1.21
C PHE A 144 15.10 -5.20 0.59
N LEU A 145 14.27 -4.90 -0.41
CA LEU A 145 13.46 -5.91 -1.11
C LEU A 145 14.33 -6.92 -1.87
N GLU A 146 15.39 -6.46 -2.53
CA GLU A 146 16.36 -7.33 -3.18
C GLU A 146 17.01 -8.30 -2.17
N ARG A 147 17.44 -7.79 -1.02
CA ARG A 147 17.98 -8.61 0.07
C ARG A 147 16.95 -9.64 0.55
N VAL A 148 15.68 -9.26 0.71
CA VAL A 148 14.61 -10.18 1.11
C VAL A 148 14.43 -11.29 0.07
N SER A 149 14.35 -10.95 -1.21
CA SER A 149 14.21 -11.93 -2.31
C SER A 149 15.36 -12.93 -2.29
N VAL A 150 16.61 -12.46 -2.22
CA VAL A 150 17.81 -13.33 -2.17
C VAL A 150 17.83 -14.26 -0.96
N GLU A 151 17.46 -13.75 0.22
CA GLU A 151 17.59 -14.52 1.47
C GLU A 151 16.38 -15.39 1.82
N THR A 152 15.23 -15.16 1.20
CA THR A 152 13.96 -15.83 1.57
C THR A 152 13.16 -16.40 0.40
N ASP A 153 13.52 -16.10 -0.83
CA ASP A 153 12.76 -16.42 -2.06
C ASP A 153 11.31 -15.84 -2.01
N LEU A 154 11.13 -14.73 -1.30
CA LEU A 154 9.85 -14.02 -1.22
C LEU A 154 9.89 -12.76 -2.08
N GLU A 155 8.92 -12.65 -2.98
CA GLU A 155 8.70 -11.46 -3.77
C GLU A 155 7.66 -10.57 -3.09
N ILE A 156 8.09 -9.35 -2.71
CA ILE A 156 7.25 -8.38 -2.01
C ILE A 156 6.80 -7.29 -2.98
N GLU A 157 5.50 -7.08 -3.04
CA GLU A 157 4.85 -6.02 -3.81
C GLU A 157 4.60 -4.80 -2.91
N ILE A 158 5.06 -3.60 -3.32
CA ILE A 158 4.68 -2.37 -2.64
C ILE A 158 3.35 -1.91 -3.19
N ILE A 159 2.29 -1.97 -2.38
CA ILE A 159 0.94 -1.57 -2.78
C ILE A 159 0.69 -0.07 -2.53
N SER A 160 -0.19 0.52 -3.34
CA SER A 160 -0.63 1.91 -3.16
C SER A 160 -1.52 2.08 -1.92
N THR A 161 -1.68 3.32 -1.45
CA THR A 161 -2.62 3.64 -0.36
C THR A 161 -4.06 3.29 -0.72
N ASP A 162 -4.46 3.52 -1.98
CA ASP A 162 -5.81 3.18 -2.47
C ASP A 162 -6.05 1.67 -2.47
N GLU A 163 -5.04 0.90 -2.82
CA GLU A 163 -5.12 -0.55 -2.79
C GLU A 163 -5.15 -1.09 -1.36
N GLU A 164 -4.31 -0.55 -0.46
CA GLU A 164 -4.31 -0.86 0.97
C GLU A 164 -5.71 -0.62 1.57
N ALA A 165 -6.30 0.55 1.32
CA ALA A 165 -7.66 0.89 1.73
C ALA A 165 -8.72 -0.06 1.15
N SER A 166 -8.58 -0.45 -0.12
CA SER A 166 -9.49 -1.39 -0.79
C SER A 166 -9.41 -2.79 -0.19
N LEU A 167 -8.21 -3.26 0.15
CA LEU A 167 -7.99 -4.56 0.81
C LEU A 167 -8.54 -4.55 2.24
N ALA A 168 -8.33 -3.47 2.99
CA ALA A 168 -8.89 -3.29 4.33
C ALA A 168 -10.42 -3.34 4.30
N LEU A 169 -11.05 -2.62 3.37
CA LEU A 169 -12.50 -2.68 3.17
C LEU A 169 -12.95 -4.10 2.82
N ALA A 170 -12.30 -4.76 1.87
CA ALA A 170 -12.66 -6.13 1.47
C ALA A 170 -12.60 -7.12 2.64
N GLY A 171 -11.62 -6.95 3.54
CA GLY A 171 -11.50 -7.74 4.77
C GLY A 171 -12.61 -7.48 5.78
N CYS A 172 -13.17 -6.27 5.79
CA CYS A 172 -14.24 -5.86 6.71
C CYS A 172 -15.66 -6.16 6.19
N LEU A 173 -15.85 -6.27 4.85
CA LEU A 173 -17.17 -6.48 4.24
C LEU A 173 -17.99 -7.62 4.87
N PRO A 174 -17.42 -8.81 5.17
CA PRO A 174 -18.16 -9.89 5.80
C PRO A 174 -18.66 -9.60 7.22
N LEU A 175 -18.12 -8.56 7.86
CA LEU A 175 -18.48 -8.14 9.23
C LEU A 175 -19.56 -7.05 9.25
N LEU A 176 -19.83 -6.43 8.08
CA LEU A 176 -20.80 -5.36 7.98
C LEU A 176 -22.22 -5.94 7.96
N ASN A 177 -23.13 -5.27 8.67
CA ASN A 177 -24.54 -5.62 8.58
C ASN A 177 -25.08 -5.19 7.19
N PRO A 178 -25.58 -6.13 6.36
CA PRO A 178 -26.08 -5.83 5.01
C PRO A 178 -27.30 -4.89 4.98
N GLU A 179 -28.02 -4.76 6.09
CA GLU A 179 -29.18 -3.85 6.21
C GLU A 179 -28.75 -2.38 6.42
N ILE A 180 -27.50 -2.14 6.79
CA ILE A 180 -26.98 -0.78 6.99
C ILE A 180 -26.43 -0.26 5.65
N PRO A 181 -27.04 0.80 5.06
CA PRO A 181 -26.70 1.23 3.70
C PRO A 181 -25.33 1.89 3.60
N ASN A 182 -24.75 2.33 4.70
CA ASN A 182 -23.46 3.03 4.72
C ASN A 182 -22.60 2.53 5.88
N ALA A 183 -21.31 2.37 5.64
CA ALA A 183 -20.33 2.07 6.66
C ALA A 183 -19.08 2.95 6.49
N LEU A 184 -18.43 3.27 7.60
CA LEU A 184 -17.16 3.96 7.61
C LEU A 184 -16.12 3.00 8.20
N VAL A 185 -15.11 2.66 7.43
CA VAL A 185 -14.02 1.79 7.84
C VAL A 185 -12.80 2.64 8.10
N PHE A 186 -12.21 2.47 9.29
CA PHE A 186 -10.94 3.08 9.67
C PHE A 186 -9.87 2.00 9.70
N ASP A 187 -8.80 2.19 8.96
CA ASP A 187 -7.57 1.40 9.12
C ASP A 187 -6.50 2.29 9.73
N ILE A 188 -6.09 1.99 10.95
CA ILE A 188 -5.10 2.78 11.70
C ILE A 188 -3.81 1.99 11.77
N GLY A 189 -2.88 2.31 10.88
CA GLY A 189 -1.57 1.70 10.79
C GLY A 189 -0.52 2.37 11.68
N GLY A 190 0.70 1.89 11.58
CA GLY A 190 1.86 2.46 12.28
C GLY A 190 2.45 3.70 11.61
N GLY A 191 2.08 4.00 10.36
CA GLY A 191 2.61 5.10 9.57
C GLY A 191 1.56 5.84 8.75
N SER A 192 0.40 5.24 8.54
CA SER A 192 -0.73 5.79 7.78
C SER A 192 -2.05 5.56 8.51
N THR A 193 -3.08 6.23 8.05
CA THR A 193 -4.47 6.02 8.50
C THR A 193 -5.37 6.19 7.28
N GLU A 194 -6.08 5.14 6.95
CA GLU A 194 -7.00 5.11 5.84
C GLU A 194 -8.44 5.24 6.34
N LEU A 195 -9.24 6.02 5.60
CA LEU A 195 -10.64 6.24 5.87
C LEU A 195 -11.45 5.88 4.65
N VAL A 196 -12.27 4.82 4.74
CA VAL A 196 -13.04 4.32 3.61
C VAL A 196 -14.53 4.43 3.87
N TRP A 197 -15.21 5.20 3.04
CA TRP A 197 -16.67 5.26 3.02
C TRP A 197 -17.22 4.18 2.10
N HIS A 198 -17.92 3.22 2.66
CA HIS A 198 -18.63 2.18 1.92
C HIS A 198 -20.13 2.49 1.86
N ARG A 199 -20.69 2.43 0.64
CA ARG A 199 -22.14 2.48 0.40
C ARG A 199 -22.59 1.15 -0.17
N ALA A 200 -23.45 0.44 0.54
CA ALA A 200 -24.13 -0.74 0.00
C ALA A 200 -24.98 -0.31 -1.20
N ARG A 201 -24.82 -0.97 -2.35
CA ARG A 201 -25.72 -0.76 -3.48
C ARG A 201 -27.07 -1.37 -3.10
N ASN A 202 -28.12 -0.53 -3.00
CA ASN A 202 -29.47 -1.03 -2.96
C ASN A 202 -29.69 -1.86 -4.23
N HIS A 203 -29.92 -3.16 -4.09
CA HIS A 203 -30.57 -3.92 -5.14
C HIS A 203 -31.99 -3.37 -5.24
N ASP A 204 -32.19 -2.46 -6.19
CA ASP A 204 -33.55 -2.16 -6.66
C ASP A 204 -34.16 -3.46 -7.15
N THR A 205 -34.91 -4.10 -6.28
CA THR A 205 -35.85 -5.12 -6.67
C THR A 205 -36.93 -4.39 -7.46
N HIS A 206 -36.75 -4.25 -8.78
CA HIS A 206 -37.86 -4.05 -9.68
C HIS A 206 -38.85 -5.22 -9.45
N ARG A 207 -39.76 -5.03 -8.51
CA ARG A 207 -41.01 -5.77 -8.51
C ARG A 207 -41.78 -5.26 -9.74
N ASN A 208 -41.65 -6.01 -10.83
CA ASN A 208 -42.63 -5.95 -11.89
C ASN A 208 -43.96 -6.41 -11.26
N GLY A 209 -44.81 -5.43 -10.90
CA GLY A 209 -46.22 -5.68 -10.61
C GLY A 209 -46.92 -6.02 -11.90
N ASN A 210 -47.48 -7.19 -11.96
CA ASN A 210 -48.63 -7.53 -12.81
C ASN A 210 -49.87 -7.08 -12.11
#